data_9003332fb0470bb01d30a948f7c8abdf
#
_entry.id   9003332fb0470bb01d30a948f7c8abdf
#
_cell.length_a   1.000
_cell.length_b   1.000
_cell.length_c   1.000
_cell.angle_alpha   90.00
_cell.angle_beta   90.00
_cell.angle_gamma   90.00
#
_symmetry.space_group_name_H-M   'P 1'
#
loop_
_entity.id
_entity.type
_entity.pdbx_description
1 polymer ?
#
loop_
_entity_poly.entity_id
_entity_poly.type
_entity_poly.pdbx_seq_one_letter_code
_entity_poly.pdbx_strand_id
1 'polypeptide(L)'
;KVLLPKEDRGVYLIVGNTDIGSGYEYTADKALQMEKRLIPLVKSNEESYKRLILRVPGWGQGQSYNSFIIIALLDPWSERSKGATKIMREAIGRIVTLPQTLAFPISPQSIRVSEFRKPVQLVLQGQSYEELERWQNLIMRELRKNKNLAAIESDYTRQNPEIKLIINRKK
;
A
#
# COMPACT_ATOMS: atom_id res chain seq x y z
N LYS A 1 -1.53 -2.80 -24.40
CA LYS A 1 -2.19 -1.52 -24.73
C LYS A 1 -2.84 -1.01 -23.44
N VAL A 2 -2.45 0.18 -22.98
CA VAL A 2 -3.12 0.84 -21.85
C VAL A 2 -4.39 1.47 -22.39
N LEU A 3 -5.55 1.10 -21.85
CA LEU A 3 -6.87 1.58 -22.29
C LEU A 3 -7.13 3.04 -21.90
N LEU A 4 -6.51 3.50 -20.82
CA LEU A 4 -6.65 4.86 -20.31
C LEU A 4 -5.27 5.50 -20.10
N PRO A 5 -5.06 6.73 -20.56
CA PRO A 5 -3.82 7.46 -20.29
C PRO A 5 -3.71 7.76 -18.80
N LYS A 6 -2.47 7.90 -18.30
CA LYS A 6 -2.22 8.37 -16.95
C LYS A 6 -2.57 9.86 -16.87
N GLU A 7 -3.56 10.17 -16.02
CA GLU A 7 -4.00 11.55 -15.80
C GLU A 7 -3.20 12.21 -14.68
N ASP A 8 -2.88 13.49 -14.86
CA ASP A 8 -2.37 14.33 -13.78
C ASP A 8 -3.54 15.03 -13.08
N ARG A 9 -3.96 14.49 -11.94
CA ARG A 9 -5.05 15.01 -11.13
C ARG A 9 -4.61 15.91 -9.99
N GLY A 10 -3.32 16.26 -9.93
CA GLY A 10 -2.79 17.01 -8.80
C GLY A 10 -2.85 16.28 -7.47
N VAL A 11 -2.93 14.94 -7.49
CA VAL A 11 -2.96 14.10 -6.28
C VAL A 11 -2.33 12.74 -6.56
N TYR A 12 -1.62 12.22 -5.58
CA TYR A 12 -1.25 10.81 -5.52
C TYR A 12 -1.40 10.28 -4.09
N LEU A 13 -1.50 8.98 -3.98
CA LEU A 13 -1.69 8.29 -2.72
C LEU A 13 -0.47 7.46 -2.42
N ILE A 14 -0.04 7.43 -1.17
CA ILE A 14 0.97 6.48 -0.69
C ILE A 14 0.22 5.48 0.18
N VAL A 15 0.15 4.24 -0.30
CA VAL A 15 -0.43 3.13 0.45
C VAL A 15 0.69 2.42 1.16
N GLY A 16 0.57 2.29 2.47
CA GLY A 16 1.56 1.65 3.32
C GLY A 16 0.96 0.56 4.19
N ASN A 17 1.71 -0.54 4.33
CA ASN A 17 1.38 -1.63 5.23
C ASN A 17 2.58 -1.92 6.12
N THR A 18 2.33 -2.18 7.39
CA THR A 18 3.25 -2.78 8.33
C THR A 18 3.08 -4.29 8.34
N ASP A 19 3.86 -5.00 9.14
CA ASP A 19 3.76 -6.45 9.24
C ASP A 19 2.35 -6.89 9.70
N ILE A 20 1.94 -8.06 9.24
CA ILE A 20 0.66 -8.64 9.61
C ILE A 20 0.62 -8.87 11.14
N GLY A 21 -0.49 -8.47 11.76
CA GLY A 21 -0.63 -8.52 13.21
C GLY A 21 -0.12 -7.28 13.94
N SER A 22 0.43 -6.28 13.23
CA SER A 22 0.77 -4.98 13.84
C SER A 22 -0.49 -4.29 14.35
N GLY A 23 -0.40 -3.76 15.58
CA GLY A 23 -1.46 -2.96 16.18
C GLY A 23 -1.50 -1.54 15.63
N TYR A 24 -2.58 -0.83 15.99
CA TYR A 24 -2.81 0.55 15.56
C TYR A 24 -1.65 1.49 15.92
N GLU A 25 -1.18 1.46 17.16
CA GLU A 25 -0.14 2.38 17.65
C GLU A 25 1.17 2.23 16.89
N TYR A 26 1.60 0.98 16.66
CA TYR A 26 2.80 0.70 15.88
C TYR A 26 2.67 1.19 14.44
N THR A 27 1.52 0.94 13.81
CA THR A 27 1.26 1.37 12.44
C THR A 27 1.18 2.89 12.35
N ALA A 28 0.55 3.54 13.33
CA ALA A 28 0.47 5.00 13.40
C ALA A 28 1.87 5.63 13.56
N ASP A 29 2.74 5.07 14.39
CA ASP A 29 4.12 5.53 14.53
C ASP A 29 4.90 5.40 13.20
N LYS A 30 4.79 4.27 12.51
CA LYS A 30 5.41 4.09 11.18
C LYS A 30 4.85 5.07 10.15
N ALA A 31 3.55 5.32 10.17
CA ALA A 31 2.91 6.29 9.29
C ALA A 31 3.39 7.73 9.56
N LEU A 32 3.56 8.11 10.83
CA LEU A 32 4.14 9.41 11.21
C LEU A 32 5.62 9.53 10.82
N GLN A 33 6.40 8.45 10.93
CA GLN A 33 7.78 8.42 10.44
C GLN A 33 7.83 8.62 8.93
N MET A 34 6.91 8.03 8.18
CA MET A 34 6.77 8.23 6.74
C MET A 34 6.43 9.69 6.42
N GLU A 35 5.45 10.25 7.11
CA GLU A 35 5.06 11.65 6.94
C GLU A 35 6.24 12.60 7.19
N LYS A 36 6.99 12.40 8.28
CA LYS A 36 8.19 13.21 8.59
C LYS A 36 9.23 13.21 7.47
N ARG A 37 9.37 12.12 6.74
CA ARG A 37 10.27 12.03 5.58
C ARG A 37 9.76 12.80 4.36
N LEU A 38 8.44 12.97 4.27
CA LEU A 38 7.78 13.67 3.16
C LEU A 38 7.58 15.16 3.43
N ILE A 39 7.48 15.59 4.69
CA ILE A 39 7.31 17.00 5.06
C ILE A 39 8.33 17.94 4.39
N PRO A 40 9.63 17.60 4.27
CA PRO A 40 10.58 18.46 3.57
C PRO A 40 10.20 18.75 2.12
N LEU A 41 9.51 17.82 1.45
CA LEU A 41 9.01 18.02 0.08
C LEU A 41 7.90 19.09 0.01
N VAL A 42 7.06 19.16 1.05
CA VAL A 42 5.99 20.19 1.15
C VAL A 42 6.54 21.59 1.42
N LYS A 43 7.65 21.65 2.15
CA LYS A 43 8.27 22.92 2.55
C LYS A 43 9.20 23.51 1.49
N SER A 44 9.69 22.69 0.56
CA SER A 44 10.49 23.18 -0.55
C SER A 44 9.55 23.74 -1.63
N ASN A 45 9.56 25.02 -1.88
CA ASN A 45 8.75 25.68 -2.92
C ASN A 45 9.00 25.12 -4.33
N GLU A 46 10.02 24.29 -4.51
CA GLU A 46 10.38 23.71 -5.79
C GLU A 46 9.53 22.48 -6.17
N GLU A 47 8.87 21.85 -5.21
CA GLU A 47 8.24 20.54 -5.41
C GLU A 47 6.72 20.57 -5.54
N SER A 48 6.10 21.74 -5.42
CA SER A 48 4.68 21.93 -5.75
C SER A 48 3.70 21.08 -4.93
N TYR A 49 4.02 20.83 -3.66
CA TYR A 49 3.11 20.16 -2.74
C TYR A 49 2.28 21.16 -1.96
N LYS A 50 0.97 21.02 -2.03
CA LYS A 50 0.01 21.83 -1.27
C LYS A 50 -0.20 21.29 0.14
N ARG A 51 -0.37 19.96 0.28
CA ARG A 51 -0.74 19.33 1.55
C ARG A 51 -0.46 17.82 1.55
N LEU A 52 -0.13 17.30 2.74
CA LEU A 52 -0.19 15.88 3.05
C LEU A 52 -1.33 15.62 4.03
N ILE A 53 -2.07 14.55 3.82
CA ILE A 53 -3.12 14.08 4.74
C ILE A 53 -2.81 12.63 5.07
N LEU A 54 -2.51 12.35 6.33
CA LEU A 54 -2.26 11.02 6.85
C LEU A 54 -3.53 10.44 7.46
N ARG A 55 -3.80 9.18 7.15
CA ARG A 55 -4.88 8.40 7.74
C ARG A 55 -4.40 7.03 8.17
N VAL A 56 -4.73 6.63 9.39
CA VAL A 56 -4.54 5.29 9.96
C VAL A 56 -5.87 4.87 10.61
N PRO A 57 -6.38 3.70 10.35
CA PRO A 57 -5.99 2.74 9.32
C PRO A 57 -6.23 3.27 7.90
N GLY A 58 -5.58 2.65 6.92
CA GLY A 58 -5.77 2.96 5.50
C GLY A 58 -7.17 2.61 4.99
N TRP A 59 -7.38 2.72 3.68
CA TRP A 59 -8.62 2.27 3.05
C TRP A 59 -8.49 0.79 2.68
N GLY A 60 -9.48 -0.02 3.07
CA GLY A 60 -9.53 -1.43 2.73
C GLY A 60 -10.78 -2.09 3.29
N GLN A 61 -11.10 -3.26 2.78
CA GLN A 61 -12.16 -4.09 3.36
C GLN A 61 -11.59 -4.78 4.62
N GLY A 62 -12.24 -4.57 5.74
CA GLY A 62 -11.84 -5.06 7.05
C GLY A 62 -11.07 -4.04 7.89
N GLN A 63 -11.11 -4.20 9.20
CA GLN A 63 -10.39 -3.35 10.15
C GLN A 63 -8.93 -3.83 10.28
N SER A 64 -8.16 -3.68 9.21
CA SER A 64 -6.74 -4.03 9.24
C SER A 64 -5.96 -2.85 9.79
N TYR A 65 -5.59 -2.92 11.07
CA TYR A 65 -4.83 -1.88 11.76
C TYR A 65 -3.37 -1.76 11.28
N ASN A 66 -2.90 -2.69 10.47
CA ASN A 66 -1.55 -2.68 9.90
C ASN A 66 -1.43 -1.89 8.59
N SER A 67 -2.39 -1.04 8.28
CA SER A 67 -2.37 -0.25 7.05
C SER A 67 -2.49 1.25 7.32
N PHE A 68 -1.90 2.06 6.44
CA PHE A 68 -2.07 3.51 6.44
C PHE A 68 -2.09 4.05 5.01
N ILE A 69 -2.57 5.26 4.87
CA ILE A 69 -2.56 5.98 3.60
C ILE A 69 -2.15 7.43 3.82
N ILE A 70 -1.30 7.93 2.93
CA ILE A 70 -0.96 9.34 2.86
C ILE A 70 -1.46 9.87 1.52
N ILE A 71 -2.29 10.91 1.58
CA ILE A 71 -2.79 11.61 0.41
C ILE A 71 -1.90 12.83 0.20
N ALA A 72 -1.16 12.84 -0.91
CA ALA A 72 -0.33 13.97 -1.31
C ALA A 72 -1.10 14.83 -2.32
N LEU A 73 -1.56 15.98 -1.86
CA LEU A 73 -2.18 16.99 -2.71
C LEU A 73 -1.10 17.90 -3.26
N LEU A 74 -1.11 18.10 -4.56
CA LEU A 74 -0.19 18.97 -5.28
C LEU A 74 -0.89 20.28 -5.63
N ASP A 75 -0.10 21.30 -5.92
CA ASP A 75 -0.61 22.54 -6.47
C ASP A 75 -1.26 22.31 -7.86
N PRO A 76 -2.11 23.22 -8.34
CA PRO A 76 -2.67 23.14 -9.69
C PRO A 76 -1.57 22.93 -10.72
N TRP A 77 -1.86 22.15 -11.76
CA TRP A 77 -0.85 21.84 -12.81
C TRP A 77 -0.29 23.09 -13.48
N SER A 78 -1.07 24.18 -13.56
CA SER A 78 -0.65 25.48 -14.09
C SER A 78 0.41 26.21 -13.24
N GLU A 79 0.52 25.85 -11.96
CA GLU A 79 1.44 26.45 -11.00
C GLU A 79 2.67 25.57 -10.73
N ARG A 80 2.72 24.37 -11.38
CA ARG A 80 3.81 23.40 -11.21
C ARG A 80 4.70 23.32 -12.44
N SER A 81 6.00 23.24 -12.21
CA SER A 81 6.97 22.93 -13.28
C SER A 81 7.07 21.44 -13.61
N LYS A 82 6.59 20.57 -12.68
CA LYS A 82 6.69 19.11 -12.79
C LYS A 82 5.29 18.49 -12.76
N GLY A 83 5.05 17.51 -13.63
CA GLY A 83 3.84 16.70 -13.60
C GLY A 83 3.80 15.75 -12.40
N ALA A 84 2.58 15.39 -11.92
CA ALA A 84 2.37 14.54 -10.75
C ALA A 84 3.15 13.21 -10.80
N THR A 85 3.27 12.58 -11.96
CA THR A 85 4.03 11.34 -12.14
C THR A 85 5.52 11.52 -11.84
N LYS A 86 6.11 12.66 -12.20
CA LYS A 86 7.53 12.96 -11.93
C LYS A 86 7.74 13.21 -10.44
N ILE A 87 6.88 14.04 -9.82
CA ILE A 87 6.90 14.33 -8.38
C ILE A 87 6.76 13.03 -7.57
N MET A 88 5.78 12.19 -7.92
CA MET A 88 5.58 10.89 -7.30
C MET A 88 6.83 10.00 -7.40
N ARG A 89 7.50 9.99 -8.54
CA ARG A 89 8.74 9.20 -8.74
C ARG A 89 9.88 9.71 -7.86
N GLU A 90 10.04 10.99 -7.72
CA GLU A 90 11.05 11.61 -6.85
C GLU A 90 10.82 11.27 -5.37
N ALA A 91 9.55 11.12 -4.96
CA ALA A 91 9.20 10.71 -3.60
C ALA A 91 9.52 9.23 -3.29
N ILE A 92 9.63 8.34 -4.30
CA ILE A 92 9.84 6.90 -4.12
C ILE A 92 11.04 6.60 -3.23
N GLY A 93 12.16 7.28 -3.43
CA GLY A 93 13.38 7.05 -2.63
C GLY A 93 13.18 7.28 -1.13
N ARG A 94 12.27 8.18 -0.75
CA ARG A 94 11.92 8.45 0.65
C ARG A 94 10.91 7.45 1.21
N ILE A 95 10.06 6.92 0.34
CA ILE A 95 8.98 5.99 0.70
C ILE A 95 9.53 4.60 0.98
N VAL A 96 10.32 4.04 0.04
CA VAL A 96 10.77 2.65 0.08
C VAL A 96 11.84 2.36 1.13
N THR A 97 12.45 3.39 1.71
CA THR A 97 13.55 3.24 2.67
C THR A 97 13.10 3.12 4.13
N LEU A 98 11.79 3.12 4.42
CA LEU A 98 11.30 2.95 5.78
C LEU A 98 11.31 1.46 6.17
N PRO A 99 12.09 1.04 7.18
CA PRO A 99 12.16 -0.36 7.60
C PRO A 99 10.83 -0.87 8.13
N GLN A 100 10.55 -2.16 7.95
CA GLN A 100 9.34 -2.85 8.43
C GLN A 100 8.04 -2.22 7.91
N THR A 101 8.11 -1.60 6.76
CA THR A 101 6.97 -0.97 6.11
C THR A 101 7.07 -1.23 4.62
N LEU A 102 6.03 -1.78 4.05
CA LEU A 102 5.87 -1.87 2.61
C LEU A 102 4.98 -0.72 2.15
N ALA A 103 5.56 0.25 1.47
CA ALA A 103 4.79 1.40 0.98
C ALA A 103 5.13 1.71 -0.47
N PHE A 104 4.13 2.13 -1.22
CA PHE A 104 4.27 2.50 -2.62
C PHE A 104 3.28 3.60 -3.01
N PRO A 105 3.69 4.49 -3.92
CA PRO A 105 2.83 5.54 -4.41
C PRO A 105 1.96 5.04 -5.56
N ILE A 106 0.70 5.48 -5.58
CA ILE A 106 -0.26 5.21 -6.64
C ILE A 106 -0.92 6.50 -7.11
N SER A 107 -1.19 6.60 -8.41
CA SER A 107 -1.96 7.70 -8.98
C SER A 107 -3.42 7.28 -9.13
N PRO A 108 -4.36 7.98 -8.47
CA PRO A 108 -5.78 7.67 -8.63
C PRO A 108 -6.24 8.04 -10.06
N GLN A 109 -7.04 7.17 -10.66
CA GLN A 109 -7.63 7.41 -11.97
C GLN A 109 -9.05 8.00 -11.85
N SER A 110 -9.46 8.83 -12.81
CA SER A 110 -10.81 9.41 -12.86
C SER A 110 -11.88 8.35 -13.08
N ILE A 111 -11.59 7.40 -13.96
CA ILE A 111 -12.48 6.29 -14.28
C ILE A 111 -11.96 5.07 -13.53
N ARG A 112 -12.72 4.60 -12.54
CA ARG A 112 -12.44 3.37 -11.82
C ARG A 112 -12.91 2.18 -12.65
N VAL A 113 -12.02 1.60 -13.43
CA VAL A 113 -12.30 0.33 -14.13
C VAL A 113 -12.23 -0.83 -13.13
N SER A 114 -11.43 -0.67 -12.07
CA SER A 114 -11.38 -1.60 -10.94
C SER A 114 -10.81 -0.90 -9.71
N GLU A 115 -11.36 -1.19 -8.53
CA GLU A 115 -10.82 -0.69 -7.26
C GLU A 115 -9.45 -1.28 -7.01
N PHE A 116 -8.39 -0.45 -7.01
CA PHE A 116 -7.00 -0.79 -6.63
C PHE A 116 -6.53 -2.21 -7.00
N ARG A 117 -7.12 -2.81 -8.05
CA ARG A 117 -6.79 -4.17 -8.43
C ARG A 117 -5.46 -4.20 -9.18
N LYS A 118 -4.63 -5.17 -8.81
CA LYS A 118 -3.41 -5.46 -9.55
C LYS A 118 -3.76 -5.88 -10.98
N PRO A 119 -2.92 -5.53 -11.97
CA PRO A 119 -3.19 -5.83 -13.38
C PRO A 119 -3.22 -7.34 -13.68
N VAL A 120 -2.58 -8.13 -12.83
CA VAL A 120 -2.59 -9.60 -12.91
C VAL A 120 -3.13 -10.13 -11.59
N GLN A 121 -4.17 -10.95 -11.68
CA GLN A 121 -4.78 -11.63 -10.54
C GLN A 121 -4.92 -13.11 -10.87
N LEU A 122 -4.46 -13.95 -9.97
CA LEU A 122 -4.60 -15.39 -10.04
C LEU A 122 -5.50 -15.84 -8.89
N VAL A 123 -6.59 -16.49 -9.20
CA VAL A 123 -7.50 -17.07 -8.21
C VAL A 123 -7.21 -18.56 -8.08
N LEU A 124 -6.91 -18.99 -6.85
CA LEU A 124 -6.72 -20.39 -6.51
C LEU A 124 -7.99 -20.92 -5.83
N GLN A 125 -8.44 -22.09 -6.26
CA GLN A 125 -9.53 -22.81 -5.65
C GLN A 125 -9.06 -24.21 -5.27
N GLY A 126 -9.45 -24.68 -4.09
CA GLY A 126 -9.08 -26.00 -3.58
C GLY A 126 -10.13 -26.50 -2.59
N GLN A 127 -10.05 -27.78 -2.24
CA GLN A 127 -11.00 -28.42 -1.33
C GLN A 127 -10.66 -28.20 0.15
N SER A 128 -9.39 -27.87 0.46
CA SER A 128 -8.94 -27.60 1.81
C SER A 128 -7.99 -26.40 1.88
N TYR A 129 -7.90 -25.77 3.06
CA TYR A 129 -6.97 -24.65 3.29
C TYR A 129 -5.51 -25.10 3.23
N GLU A 130 -5.20 -26.33 3.65
CA GLU A 130 -3.86 -26.91 3.59
C GLU A 130 -3.39 -27.08 2.14
N GLU A 131 -4.29 -27.54 1.27
CA GLU A 131 -4.01 -27.66 -0.16
C GLU A 131 -3.78 -26.31 -0.81
N LEU A 132 -4.64 -25.32 -0.51
CA LEU A 132 -4.50 -23.96 -1.01
C LEU A 132 -3.18 -23.33 -0.57
N GLU A 133 -2.78 -23.49 0.69
CA GLU A 133 -1.50 -22.99 1.22
C GLU A 133 -0.31 -23.61 0.49
N ARG A 134 -0.35 -24.91 0.24
CA ARG A 134 0.70 -25.61 -0.49
C ARG A 134 0.85 -25.07 -1.91
N TRP A 135 -0.26 -24.92 -2.63
CA TRP A 135 -0.26 -24.38 -3.99
C TRP A 135 0.15 -22.91 -4.02
N GLN A 136 -0.34 -22.10 -3.10
CA GLN A 136 0.06 -20.72 -2.95
C GLN A 136 1.58 -20.58 -2.79
N ASN A 137 2.16 -21.32 -1.86
CA ASN A 137 3.59 -21.27 -1.60
C ASN A 137 4.43 -21.68 -2.82
N LEU A 138 4.00 -22.70 -3.55
CA LEU A 138 4.65 -23.14 -4.78
C LEU A 138 4.60 -22.04 -5.85
N ILE A 139 3.41 -21.51 -6.10
CA ILE A 139 3.18 -20.48 -7.12
C ILE A 139 3.91 -19.19 -6.79
N MET A 140 3.84 -18.72 -5.53
CA MET A 140 4.56 -17.54 -5.09
C MET A 140 6.06 -17.66 -5.28
N ARG A 141 6.63 -18.84 -5.01
CA ARG A 141 8.05 -19.12 -5.23
C ARG A 141 8.44 -19.04 -6.71
N GLU A 142 7.61 -19.58 -7.60
CA GLU A 142 7.86 -19.53 -9.04
C GLU A 142 7.67 -18.11 -9.60
N LEU A 143 6.62 -17.41 -9.20
CA LEU A 143 6.36 -16.04 -9.64
C LEU A 143 7.49 -15.07 -9.25
N ARG A 144 8.09 -15.23 -8.06
CA ARG A 144 9.22 -14.39 -7.59
C ARG A 144 10.48 -14.52 -8.45
N LYS A 145 10.61 -15.60 -9.23
CA LYS A 145 11.73 -15.76 -10.16
C LYS A 145 11.58 -14.89 -11.41
N ASN A 146 10.37 -14.43 -11.69
CA ASN A 146 10.11 -13.65 -12.89
C ASN A 146 10.41 -12.18 -12.65
N LYS A 147 11.46 -11.67 -13.29
CA LYS A 147 11.94 -10.27 -13.16
C LYS A 147 10.95 -9.22 -13.67
N ASN A 148 9.95 -9.62 -14.46
CA ASN A 148 8.93 -8.72 -14.97
C ASN A 148 7.75 -8.52 -14.00
N LEU A 149 7.70 -9.28 -12.90
CA LEU A 149 6.68 -9.18 -11.89
C LEU A 149 7.24 -8.50 -10.64
N ALA A 150 6.52 -7.50 -10.15
CA ALA A 150 6.84 -6.79 -8.92
C ALA A 150 5.62 -6.78 -7.98
N ALA A 151 5.86 -6.64 -6.69
CA ALA A 151 4.82 -6.56 -5.65
C ALA A 151 3.81 -7.73 -5.70
N ILE A 152 4.36 -8.95 -5.71
CA ILE A 152 3.55 -10.18 -5.68
C ILE A 152 3.05 -10.39 -4.26
N GLU A 153 1.74 -10.45 -4.08
CA GLU A 153 1.06 -10.61 -2.80
C GLU A 153 0.00 -11.70 -2.89
N SER A 154 -0.36 -12.25 -1.75
CA SER A 154 -1.47 -13.18 -1.58
C SER A 154 -2.46 -12.63 -0.56
N ASP A 155 -3.74 -12.81 -0.80
CA ASP A 155 -4.81 -12.43 0.12
C ASP A 155 -4.94 -13.42 1.29
N TYR A 156 -4.43 -14.65 1.10
CA TYR A 156 -4.47 -15.68 2.13
C TYR A 156 -3.23 -15.62 3.02
N THR A 157 -3.46 -15.48 4.31
CA THR A 157 -2.42 -15.51 5.34
C THR A 157 -2.90 -16.31 6.54
N ARG A 158 -2.24 -17.44 6.79
CA ARG A 158 -2.52 -18.32 7.96
C ARG A 158 -1.97 -17.76 9.27
N GLN A 159 -1.16 -16.71 9.23
CA GLN A 159 -0.36 -16.24 10.37
C GLN A 159 -0.96 -15.05 11.11
N ASN A 160 -2.28 -14.89 11.10
CA ASN A 160 -2.87 -13.95 12.04
C ASN A 160 -2.76 -14.52 13.45
N PRO A 161 -2.03 -13.88 14.36
CA PRO A 161 -2.01 -14.32 15.76
C PRO A 161 -3.43 -14.24 16.32
N GLU A 162 -3.93 -15.35 16.83
CA GLU A 162 -5.22 -15.39 17.51
C GLU A 162 -5.01 -15.73 18.98
N ILE A 163 -5.80 -15.10 19.84
CA ILE A 163 -5.87 -15.44 21.26
C ILE A 163 -7.07 -16.37 21.46
N LYS A 164 -6.81 -17.63 21.76
CA LYS A 164 -7.85 -18.60 22.07
C LYS A 164 -8.09 -18.64 23.58
N LEU A 165 -9.24 -18.15 24.03
CA LEU A 165 -9.65 -18.24 25.42
C LEU A 165 -10.31 -19.60 25.68
N ILE A 166 -9.69 -20.42 26.52
CA ILE A 166 -10.24 -21.72 26.97
C ILE A 166 -10.75 -21.56 28.41
N ILE A 167 -12.06 -21.52 28.54
CA ILE A 167 -12.69 -21.39 29.86
C ILE A 167 -12.85 -22.78 30.49
N ASN A 168 -12.19 -23.01 31.63
CA ASN A 168 -12.39 -24.21 32.41
C ASN A 168 -13.65 -24.06 33.27
N ARG A 169 -14.77 -24.67 32.84
CA ARG A 169 -16.06 -24.60 33.55
C ARG A 169 -16.20 -25.60 34.72
N LYS A 170 -15.15 -26.35 35.04
CA LYS A 170 -15.15 -27.33 36.13
C LYS A 170 -14.58 -26.79 37.47
N LYS A 171 -14.45 -25.48 37.60
CA LYS A 171 -14.10 -24.77 38.81
C LYS A 171 -15.23 -23.90 39.27
#